data_07744c9d43be78d3c347951b2d8def1c
#
_entry.id   07744c9d43be78d3c347951b2d8def1c
#
_cell.length_a   1.000
_cell.length_b   1.000
_cell.length_c   1.000
_cell.angle_alpha   90.00
_cell.angle_beta   90.00
_cell.angle_gamma   90.00
#
_symmetry.space_group_name_H-M   'P 1'
#
loop_
_entity.id
_entity.type
_entity.pdbx_description
1 polymer ?
#
loop_
_entity_poly.entity_id
_entity_poly.type
_entity_poly.pdbx_seq_one_letter_code
_entity_poly.pdbx_strand_id
1 'polypeptide(L)'
;MSGGIDSTVAAMLLLEQGYELVGVTYRTFDNISRGCMEKEKGCCSVDSLFEAKRMAEQLGFEHHILDIREQFRNTVIRNFIDEYLQGRTPNPCVLCNSTIKWGKLLETADEYNCTYIATGHYARIGQENGRYFLRKGIDETKDQTYFLWTLSQENLARTLFPLGELTKPQVRRIALEQGYEKLSQKGESLSLIHISEPTRPY
;
A
#
# COMPACT_ATOMS: atom_id res chain seq x y z
N MET A 1 5.59 4.04 -1.71
CA MET A 1 4.98 4.80 -0.60
C MET A 1 3.65 5.40 -1.05
N SER A 2 2.70 5.67 -0.16
CA SER A 2 1.39 6.24 -0.53
C SER A 2 1.18 7.68 -0.03
N GLY A 3 2.16 8.27 0.63
CA GLY A 3 2.02 9.57 1.33
C GLY A 3 1.10 9.51 2.57
N GLY A 4 0.69 8.31 2.99
CA GLY A 4 -0.10 8.07 4.19
C GLY A 4 0.76 7.68 5.38
N ILE A 5 0.16 7.77 6.59
CA ILE A 5 0.84 7.49 7.86
C ILE A 5 1.48 6.10 7.90
N ASP A 6 0.77 5.07 7.40
CA ASP A 6 1.23 3.68 7.50
C ASP A 6 2.51 3.44 6.69
N SER A 7 2.59 3.93 5.45
CA SER A 7 3.80 3.80 4.63
C SER A 7 4.97 4.60 5.17
N THR A 8 4.71 5.75 5.80
CA THR A 8 5.74 6.60 6.39
C THR A 8 6.31 5.98 7.66
N VAL A 9 5.44 5.51 8.57
CA VAL A 9 5.90 4.85 9.80
C VAL A 9 6.61 3.53 9.50
N ALA A 10 6.14 2.77 8.50
CA ALA A 10 6.85 1.58 8.05
C ALA A 10 8.29 1.89 7.59
N ALA A 11 8.49 3.00 6.85
CA ALA A 11 9.83 3.44 6.45
C ALA A 11 10.69 3.86 7.67
N MET A 12 10.12 4.61 8.62
CA MET A 12 10.83 5.00 9.85
C MET A 12 11.34 3.79 10.63
N LEU A 13 10.47 2.80 10.85
CA LEU A 13 10.83 1.58 11.58
C LEU A 13 11.93 0.77 10.89
N LEU A 14 11.95 0.74 9.56
CA LEU A 14 13.01 0.07 8.81
C LEU A 14 14.32 0.83 8.89
N LEU A 15 14.31 2.16 8.83
CA LEU A 15 15.51 2.99 9.03
C LEU A 15 16.08 2.79 10.43
N GLU A 16 15.23 2.75 11.48
CA GLU A 16 15.66 2.47 12.85
C GLU A 16 16.29 1.08 13.00
N GLN A 17 15.88 0.12 12.19
CA GLN A 17 16.44 -1.23 12.12
C GLN A 17 17.72 -1.30 11.28
N GLY A 18 18.16 -0.19 10.68
CA GLY A 18 19.40 -0.10 9.89
C GLY A 18 19.27 -0.54 8.43
N TYR A 19 18.05 -0.63 7.89
CA TYR A 19 17.86 -0.89 6.46
C TYR A 19 18.16 0.35 5.62
N GLU A 20 18.81 0.15 4.49
CA GLU A 20 18.88 1.14 3.40
C GLU A 20 17.59 1.08 2.60
N LEU A 21 16.97 2.24 2.34
CA LEU A 21 15.66 2.31 1.70
C LEU A 21 15.70 2.99 0.33
N VAL A 22 14.93 2.42 -0.59
CA VAL A 22 14.50 3.07 -1.83
C VAL A 22 12.98 3.18 -1.81
N GLY A 23 12.46 4.40 -1.84
CA GLY A 23 11.03 4.66 -1.85
C GLY A 23 10.44 4.57 -3.25
N VAL A 24 9.31 3.88 -3.40
CA VAL A 24 8.59 3.80 -4.67
C VAL A 24 7.13 4.19 -4.48
N THR A 25 6.61 5.03 -5.38
CA THR A 25 5.18 5.34 -5.47
C THR A 25 4.70 5.10 -6.90
N TYR A 26 3.58 4.39 -7.03
CA TYR A 26 2.97 4.13 -8.33
C TYR A 26 1.95 5.22 -8.69
N ARG A 27 2.10 5.78 -9.89
CA ARG A 27 1.07 6.62 -10.50
C ARG A 27 0.11 5.72 -11.26
N THR A 28 -1.10 5.52 -10.71
CA THR A 28 -2.10 4.59 -11.25
C THR A 28 -3.22 5.28 -12.02
N PHE A 29 -3.45 6.59 -11.78
CA PHE A 29 -4.52 7.40 -12.38
C PHE A 29 -4.06 8.76 -12.85
N ASP A 30 -4.76 9.31 -13.85
CA ASP A 30 -4.81 10.74 -14.16
C ASP A 30 -6.12 11.31 -13.63
N ASN A 31 -6.06 12.42 -12.92
CA ASN A 31 -7.22 13.23 -12.65
C ASN A 31 -7.65 13.93 -13.95
N ILE A 32 -8.57 13.32 -14.71
CA ILE A 32 -8.95 13.76 -16.05
C ILE A 32 -9.96 14.92 -16.02
N SER A 33 -10.55 15.28 -14.88
CA SER A 33 -11.51 16.39 -14.85
C SER A 33 -11.21 17.40 -13.76
N ARG A 34 -11.07 18.67 -14.20
CA ARG A 34 -10.98 19.83 -13.29
C ARG A 34 -12.17 19.96 -12.33
N GLY A 35 -13.29 19.27 -12.60
CA GLY A 35 -14.49 19.25 -11.74
C GLY A 35 -14.44 18.22 -10.59
N CYS A 36 -13.52 17.25 -10.61
CA CYS A 36 -13.34 16.26 -9.54
C CYS A 36 -12.26 16.63 -8.52
N MET A 37 -11.50 17.71 -8.75
CA MET A 37 -10.36 18.07 -7.90
C MET A 37 -10.71 18.34 -6.43
N GLU A 38 -11.96 18.71 -6.13
CA GLU A 38 -12.41 19.05 -4.76
C GLU A 38 -12.85 17.83 -3.93
N LYS A 39 -13.00 16.63 -4.53
CA LYS A 39 -13.55 15.45 -3.84
C LYS A 39 -12.64 14.22 -3.79
N GLU A 40 -11.46 14.27 -4.37
CA GLU A 40 -10.58 13.09 -4.43
C GLU A 40 -9.77 12.87 -3.16
N LYS A 41 -10.30 12.02 -2.29
CA LYS A 41 -9.61 11.43 -1.14
C LYS A 41 -9.13 10.00 -1.47
N GLY A 42 -8.44 9.82 -2.61
CA GLY A 42 -7.90 8.53 -3.02
C GLY A 42 -6.41 8.39 -2.71
N CYS A 43 -5.91 7.15 -2.58
CA CYS A 43 -4.51 6.84 -2.28
C CYS A 43 -3.51 7.19 -3.42
N CYS A 44 -3.98 7.70 -4.55
CA CYS A 44 -3.20 8.00 -5.75
C CYS A 44 -3.42 9.44 -6.26
N SER A 45 -3.82 10.38 -5.39
CA SER A 45 -3.92 11.79 -5.76
C SER A 45 -2.52 12.37 -6.04
N VAL A 46 -2.44 13.40 -6.90
CA VAL A 46 -1.18 14.09 -7.20
C VAL A 46 -0.54 14.62 -5.92
N ASP A 47 -1.35 15.13 -4.98
CA ASP A 47 -0.87 15.60 -3.69
C ASP A 47 -0.22 14.48 -2.86
N SER A 48 -0.77 13.26 -2.90
CA SER A 48 -0.19 12.12 -2.19
C SER A 48 1.15 11.67 -2.78
N LEU A 49 1.37 11.84 -4.10
CA LEU A 49 2.66 11.58 -4.74
C LEU A 49 3.74 12.56 -4.23
N PHE A 50 3.41 13.85 -4.18
CA PHE A 50 4.32 14.88 -3.65
C PHE A 50 4.57 14.72 -2.15
N GLU A 51 3.54 14.37 -1.37
CA GLU A 51 3.69 14.06 0.05
C GLU A 51 4.63 12.88 0.27
N ALA A 52 4.48 11.79 -0.50
CA ALA A 52 5.35 10.62 -0.41
C ALA A 52 6.81 10.99 -0.71
N LYS A 53 7.05 11.77 -1.77
CA LYS A 53 8.38 12.26 -2.13
C LYS A 53 8.99 13.12 -1.02
N ARG A 54 8.23 14.09 -0.50
CA ARG A 54 8.68 14.95 0.59
C ARG A 54 9.00 14.17 1.86
N MET A 55 8.19 13.15 2.19
CA MET A 55 8.48 12.30 3.34
C MET A 55 9.79 11.52 3.17
N ALA A 56 10.04 10.97 1.99
CA ALA A 56 11.28 10.26 1.69
C ALA A 56 12.51 11.19 1.78
N GLU A 57 12.41 12.40 1.24
CA GLU A 57 13.45 13.43 1.33
C GLU A 57 13.74 13.81 2.80
N GLN A 58 12.71 13.99 3.62
CA GLN A 58 12.85 14.29 5.06
C GLN A 58 13.47 13.14 5.84
N LEU A 59 13.18 11.91 5.45
CA LEU A 59 13.74 10.69 6.07
C LEU A 59 15.11 10.30 5.50
N GLY A 60 15.60 10.99 4.44
CA GLY A 60 16.95 10.85 3.93
C GLY A 60 17.16 9.68 2.97
N PHE A 61 16.14 9.21 2.25
CA PHE A 61 16.29 8.16 1.25
C PHE A 61 15.72 8.56 -0.13
N GLU A 62 16.22 7.91 -1.17
CA GLU A 62 15.80 8.15 -2.55
C GLU A 62 14.36 7.70 -2.82
N HIS A 63 13.62 8.45 -3.64
CA HIS A 63 12.22 8.15 -3.95
C HIS A 63 11.91 8.29 -5.44
N HIS A 64 11.30 7.25 -6.02
CA HIS A 64 10.91 7.18 -7.41
C HIS A 64 9.39 7.14 -7.58
N ILE A 65 8.90 7.84 -8.60
CA ILE A 65 7.49 7.77 -9.03
C ILE A 65 7.46 7.02 -10.36
N LEU A 66 6.82 5.85 -10.35
CA LEU A 66 6.72 5.00 -11.53
C LEU A 66 5.33 5.11 -12.14
N ASP A 67 5.28 5.38 -13.44
CA ASP A 67 4.02 5.46 -14.18
C ASP A 67 3.55 4.07 -14.63
N ILE A 68 2.49 3.60 -14.01
CA ILE A 68 1.89 2.28 -14.30
C ILE A 68 0.41 2.40 -14.70
N ARG A 69 0.00 3.60 -15.17
CA ARG A 69 -1.42 3.89 -15.49
C ARG A 69 -1.99 2.93 -16.52
N GLU A 70 -1.24 2.64 -17.57
CA GLU A 70 -1.67 1.73 -18.62
C GLU A 70 -1.84 0.30 -18.08
N GLN A 71 -0.84 -0.20 -17.34
CA GLN A 71 -0.89 -1.53 -16.73
C GLN A 71 -2.06 -1.63 -15.73
N PHE A 72 -2.26 -0.63 -14.88
CA PHE A 72 -3.36 -0.59 -13.91
C PHE A 72 -4.74 -0.60 -14.60
N ARG A 73 -4.89 0.18 -15.69
CA ARG A 73 -6.11 0.19 -16.49
C ARG A 73 -6.40 -1.17 -17.11
N ASN A 74 -5.40 -1.79 -17.73
CA ASN A 74 -5.57 -3.04 -18.47
C ASN A 74 -5.75 -4.26 -17.56
N THR A 75 -5.32 -4.20 -16.30
CA THR A 75 -5.47 -5.29 -15.33
C THR A 75 -6.62 -5.00 -14.36
N VAL A 76 -6.45 -4.05 -13.46
CA VAL A 76 -7.35 -3.86 -12.32
C VAL A 76 -8.69 -3.24 -12.75
N ILE A 77 -8.65 -2.16 -13.57
CA ILE A 77 -9.89 -1.48 -13.96
C ILE A 77 -10.70 -2.34 -14.92
N ARG A 78 -10.03 -2.94 -15.91
CA ARG A 78 -10.70 -3.82 -16.87
C ARG A 78 -11.35 -5.01 -16.19
N ASN A 79 -10.63 -5.69 -15.30
CA ASN A 79 -11.21 -6.79 -14.53
C ASN A 79 -12.41 -6.33 -13.70
N PHE A 80 -12.31 -5.17 -13.03
CA PHE A 80 -13.41 -4.62 -12.25
C PHE A 80 -14.68 -4.45 -13.10
N ILE A 81 -14.57 -3.89 -14.30
CA ILE A 81 -15.68 -3.69 -15.23
C ILE A 81 -16.22 -5.06 -15.71
N ASP A 82 -15.34 -5.95 -16.14
CA ASP A 82 -15.73 -7.25 -16.71
C ASP A 82 -16.45 -8.12 -15.68
N GLU A 83 -16.03 -8.12 -14.42
CA GLU A 83 -16.70 -8.85 -13.33
C GLU A 83 -18.11 -8.31 -13.08
N TYR A 84 -18.28 -6.98 -13.02
CA TYR A 84 -19.63 -6.39 -12.87
C TYR A 84 -20.54 -6.66 -14.06
N LEU A 85 -20.02 -6.59 -15.28
CA LEU A 85 -20.80 -6.93 -16.49
C LEU A 85 -21.28 -8.39 -16.50
N GLN A 86 -20.54 -9.28 -15.82
CA GLN A 86 -20.90 -10.68 -15.67
C GLN A 86 -21.74 -10.97 -14.40
N GLY A 87 -22.18 -9.93 -13.70
CA GLY A 87 -23.00 -10.07 -12.47
C GLY A 87 -22.23 -10.55 -11.24
N ARG A 88 -20.88 -10.50 -11.27
CA ARG A 88 -20.04 -10.86 -10.13
C ARG A 88 -19.55 -9.63 -9.39
N THR A 89 -19.26 -9.77 -8.11
CA THR A 89 -18.65 -8.70 -7.30
C THR A 89 -17.12 -8.81 -7.36
N PRO A 90 -16.42 -7.86 -8.01
CA PRO A 90 -14.96 -7.90 -8.11
C PRO A 90 -14.28 -7.58 -6.77
N ASN A 91 -13.07 -8.10 -6.60
CA ASN A 91 -12.17 -7.67 -5.52
C ASN A 91 -10.88 -7.04 -6.10
N PRO A 92 -10.94 -5.75 -6.47
CA PRO A 92 -9.82 -5.07 -7.11
C PRO A 92 -8.58 -4.99 -6.21
N CYS A 93 -8.74 -4.99 -4.87
CA CYS A 93 -7.61 -4.92 -3.94
C CYS A 93 -6.77 -6.21 -3.96
N VAL A 94 -7.38 -7.38 -4.03
CA VAL A 94 -6.67 -8.65 -4.15
C VAL A 94 -5.89 -8.69 -5.46
N LEU A 95 -6.54 -8.33 -6.56
CA LEU A 95 -5.90 -8.30 -7.88
C LEU A 95 -4.77 -7.26 -7.93
N CYS A 96 -5.00 -6.05 -7.42
CA CYS A 96 -3.98 -5.01 -7.36
C CYS A 96 -2.77 -5.44 -6.52
N ASN A 97 -2.99 -6.08 -5.39
CA ASN A 97 -1.89 -6.58 -4.58
C ASN A 97 -1.07 -7.63 -5.35
N SER A 98 -1.71 -8.65 -5.92
CA SER A 98 -0.99 -9.75 -6.59
C SER A 98 -0.27 -9.31 -7.87
N THR A 99 -0.92 -8.52 -8.73
CA THR A 99 -0.38 -8.19 -10.06
C THR A 99 0.44 -6.90 -10.08
N ILE A 100 -0.01 -5.88 -9.38
CA ILE A 100 0.65 -4.56 -9.40
C ILE A 100 1.65 -4.44 -8.26
N LYS A 101 1.19 -4.52 -7.00
CA LYS A 101 2.08 -4.25 -5.88
C LYS A 101 3.20 -5.29 -5.78
N TRP A 102 2.88 -6.56 -5.75
CA TRP A 102 3.93 -7.59 -5.63
C TRP A 102 4.58 -7.94 -6.96
N GLY A 103 3.84 -7.99 -8.05
CA GLY A 103 4.43 -8.23 -9.37
C GLY A 103 5.41 -7.12 -9.73
N LYS A 104 4.93 -5.87 -9.81
CA LYS A 104 5.78 -4.75 -10.26
C LYS A 104 6.79 -4.30 -9.20
N LEU A 105 6.46 -4.41 -7.91
CA LEU A 105 7.37 -3.96 -6.85
C LEU A 105 8.59 -4.88 -6.73
N LEU A 106 8.45 -6.19 -6.94
CA LEU A 106 9.58 -7.11 -6.96
C LEU A 106 10.49 -6.87 -8.17
N GLU A 107 9.91 -6.66 -9.37
CA GLU A 107 10.69 -6.25 -10.55
C GLU A 107 11.49 -4.98 -10.28
N THR A 108 10.83 -3.97 -9.69
CA THR A 108 11.49 -2.71 -9.30
C THR A 108 12.57 -2.93 -8.23
N ALA A 109 12.31 -3.81 -7.25
CA ALA A 109 13.30 -4.14 -6.23
C ALA A 109 14.56 -4.75 -6.86
N ASP A 110 14.40 -5.63 -7.86
CA ASP A 110 15.53 -6.22 -8.59
C ASP A 110 16.28 -5.16 -9.42
N GLU A 111 15.59 -4.21 -10.05
CA GLU A 111 16.20 -3.09 -10.80
C GLU A 111 17.06 -2.19 -9.88
N TYR A 112 16.64 -2.00 -8.62
CA TYR A 112 17.38 -1.22 -7.63
C TYR A 112 18.27 -2.06 -6.69
N ASN A 113 18.47 -3.35 -6.98
CA ASN A 113 19.26 -4.28 -6.16
C ASN A 113 18.78 -4.39 -4.72
N CYS A 114 17.47 -4.26 -4.48
CA CYS A 114 16.87 -4.41 -3.17
C CYS A 114 16.52 -5.88 -2.90
N THR A 115 16.97 -6.41 -1.76
CA THR A 115 16.69 -7.79 -1.34
C THR A 115 15.23 -7.98 -0.96
N TYR A 116 14.64 -7.00 -0.29
CA TYR A 116 13.28 -7.05 0.25
C TYR A 116 12.42 -5.94 -0.32
N ILE A 117 11.11 -6.19 -0.32
CA ILE A 117 10.09 -5.16 -0.47
C ILE A 117 9.38 -4.97 0.87
N ALA A 118 8.95 -3.75 1.16
CA ALA A 118 8.23 -3.43 2.38
C ALA A 118 6.96 -2.64 2.09
N THR A 119 5.92 -2.91 2.85
CA THR A 119 4.64 -2.20 2.73
C THR A 119 4.04 -1.92 4.10
N GLY A 120 3.20 -0.87 4.18
CA GLY A 120 2.47 -0.52 5.40
C GLY A 120 1.22 -1.36 5.67
N HIS A 121 1.16 -2.63 5.23
CA HIS A 121 0.04 -3.51 5.54
C HIS A 121 0.12 -4.04 6.97
N TYR A 122 -1.05 -4.13 7.62
CA TYR A 122 -1.22 -4.77 8.92
C TYR A 122 -1.37 -6.28 8.74
N ALA A 123 -0.24 -6.95 8.53
CA ALA A 123 -0.12 -8.39 8.37
C ALA A 123 1.23 -8.85 8.93
N ARG A 124 1.39 -10.13 9.18
CA ARG A 124 2.65 -10.73 9.64
C ARG A 124 3.02 -11.92 8.75
N ILE A 125 4.31 -12.19 8.65
CA ILE A 125 4.82 -13.37 7.97
C ILE A 125 5.41 -14.31 9.02
N GLY A 126 4.99 -15.58 9.00
CA GLY A 126 5.63 -16.67 9.72
C GLY A 126 6.37 -17.59 8.76
N GLN A 127 7.32 -18.36 9.30
CA GLN A 127 8.00 -19.41 8.56
C GLN A 127 8.03 -20.67 9.40
N GLU A 128 7.64 -21.78 8.79
CA GLU A 128 7.68 -23.10 9.42
C GLU A 128 7.99 -24.17 8.37
N ASN A 129 8.88 -25.10 8.70
CA ASN A 129 9.30 -26.20 7.81
C ASN A 129 9.71 -25.72 6.39
N GLY A 130 10.40 -24.57 6.30
CA GLY A 130 10.84 -23.97 5.05
C GLY A 130 9.74 -23.28 4.23
N ARG A 131 8.50 -23.20 4.72
CA ARG A 131 7.38 -22.51 4.07
C ARG A 131 7.02 -21.23 4.78
N TYR A 132 6.75 -20.20 4.01
CA TYR A 132 6.22 -18.93 4.51
C TYR A 132 4.70 -18.94 4.53
N PHE A 133 4.12 -18.29 5.52
CA PHE A 133 2.68 -18.14 5.64
C PHE A 133 2.30 -16.77 6.22
N LEU A 134 1.11 -16.30 5.87
CA LEU A 134 0.55 -15.07 6.42
C LEU A 134 -0.08 -15.34 7.80
N ARG A 135 0.13 -14.39 8.70
CA ARG A 135 -0.54 -14.32 10.00
C ARG A 135 -1.24 -12.96 10.12
N LYS A 136 -2.37 -12.94 10.79
CA LYS A 136 -3.07 -11.69 11.11
C LYS A 136 -2.16 -10.72 11.83
N GLY A 137 -2.29 -9.41 11.54
CA GLY A 137 -1.70 -8.36 12.35
C GLY A 137 -2.18 -8.42 13.81
N ILE A 138 -1.48 -7.75 14.72
CA ILE A 138 -1.94 -7.65 16.12
C ILE A 138 -3.23 -6.82 16.22
N ASP A 139 -3.37 -5.80 15.40
CA ASP A 139 -4.60 -4.99 15.32
C ASP A 139 -5.66 -5.73 14.50
N GLU A 140 -6.54 -6.45 15.19
CA GLU A 140 -7.62 -7.20 14.55
C GLU A 140 -8.58 -6.30 13.74
N THR A 141 -8.71 -5.01 14.13
CA THR A 141 -9.59 -4.06 13.44
C THR A 141 -8.97 -3.52 12.15
N LYS A 142 -7.66 -3.73 11.94
CA LYS A 142 -6.88 -3.28 10.79
C LYS A 142 -6.26 -4.45 10.00
N ASP A 143 -6.58 -5.70 10.34
CA ASP A 143 -6.04 -6.85 9.64
C ASP A 143 -6.30 -6.78 8.12
N GLN A 144 -5.25 -6.94 7.34
CA GLN A 144 -5.30 -6.85 5.88
C GLN A 144 -4.88 -8.16 5.18
N THR A 145 -4.73 -9.24 5.93
CA THR A 145 -4.32 -10.55 5.39
C THR A 145 -5.26 -11.08 4.33
N TYR A 146 -6.56 -10.76 4.42
CA TYR A 146 -7.56 -11.11 3.41
C TYR A 146 -7.20 -10.61 2.00
N PHE A 147 -6.53 -9.47 1.87
CA PHE A 147 -6.15 -8.91 0.58
C PHE A 147 -4.82 -9.45 0.04
N LEU A 148 -4.15 -10.34 0.79
CA LEU A 148 -2.80 -10.84 0.52
C LEU A 148 -2.75 -12.36 0.28
N TRP A 149 -3.87 -13.06 0.28
CA TRP A 149 -3.92 -14.52 0.22
C TRP A 149 -3.35 -15.10 -1.09
N THR A 150 -3.27 -14.29 -2.15
CA THR A 150 -2.74 -14.69 -3.46
C THR A 150 -1.22 -14.62 -3.56
N LEU A 151 -0.52 -14.14 -2.53
CA LEU A 151 0.93 -14.00 -2.56
C LEU A 151 1.62 -15.36 -2.58
N SER A 152 2.59 -15.51 -3.51
CA SER A 152 3.40 -16.72 -3.65
C SER A 152 4.41 -16.87 -2.50
N GLN A 153 5.03 -18.04 -2.39
CA GLN A 153 6.11 -18.29 -1.44
C GLN A 153 7.31 -17.36 -1.69
N GLU A 154 7.63 -17.09 -2.93
CA GLU A 154 8.68 -16.16 -3.32
C GLU A 154 8.34 -14.72 -2.89
N ASN A 155 7.10 -14.28 -3.14
CA ASN A 155 6.63 -12.98 -2.68
C ASN A 155 6.76 -12.84 -1.16
N LEU A 156 6.30 -13.85 -0.40
CA LEU A 156 6.35 -13.83 1.06
C LEU A 156 7.78 -13.83 1.60
N ALA A 157 8.69 -14.60 0.98
CA ALA A 157 10.09 -14.66 1.38
C ALA A 157 10.83 -13.33 1.27
N ARG A 158 10.39 -12.46 0.36
CA ARG A 158 11.01 -11.15 0.09
C ARG A 158 10.19 -9.97 0.63
N THR A 159 9.19 -10.22 1.48
CA THR A 159 8.28 -9.16 1.96
C THR A 159 8.48 -8.89 3.45
N LEU A 160 8.51 -7.61 3.79
CA LEU A 160 8.49 -7.12 5.16
C LEU A 160 7.18 -6.35 5.44
N PHE A 161 6.56 -6.63 6.58
CA PHE A 161 5.39 -5.92 7.09
C PHE A 161 5.72 -5.26 8.44
N PRO A 162 6.36 -4.08 8.45
CA PRO A 162 6.84 -3.47 9.69
C PRO A 162 5.73 -3.12 10.68
N LEU A 163 4.49 -2.97 10.21
CA LEU A 163 3.34 -2.60 11.05
C LEU A 163 2.59 -3.81 11.63
N GLY A 164 2.98 -5.03 11.26
CA GLY A 164 2.24 -6.24 11.66
C GLY A 164 2.16 -6.48 13.16
N GLU A 165 3.15 -6.01 13.92
CA GLU A 165 3.23 -6.11 15.38
C GLU A 165 2.77 -4.82 16.10
N LEU A 166 2.07 -3.92 15.39
CA LEU A 166 1.61 -2.64 15.93
C LEU A 166 0.10 -2.46 15.73
N THR A 167 -0.51 -1.78 16.70
CA THR A 167 -1.88 -1.28 16.56
C THR A 167 -1.89 0.11 15.90
N LYS A 168 -3.00 0.48 15.28
CA LYS A 168 -3.14 1.81 14.66
C LYS A 168 -2.88 2.99 15.62
N PRO A 169 -3.34 2.95 16.88
CA PRO A 169 -2.96 3.97 17.87
C PRO A 169 -1.45 4.06 18.11
N GLN A 170 -0.73 2.92 18.13
CA GLN A 170 0.72 2.92 18.26
C GLN A 170 1.41 3.55 17.06
N VAL A 171 0.96 3.24 15.84
CA VAL A 171 1.46 3.85 14.60
C VAL A 171 1.25 5.37 14.61
N ARG A 172 0.08 5.85 15.06
CA ARG A 172 -0.19 7.29 15.20
C ARG A 172 0.73 7.93 16.24
N ARG A 173 1.00 7.26 17.35
CA ARG A 173 1.90 7.74 18.39
C ARG A 173 3.33 7.88 17.88
N ILE A 174 3.86 6.86 17.18
CA ILE A 174 5.20 6.90 16.56
C ILE A 174 5.31 8.10 15.61
N ALA A 175 4.33 8.31 14.74
CA ALA A 175 4.34 9.46 13.84
C ALA A 175 4.36 10.80 14.59
N LEU A 176 3.62 10.91 15.70
CA LEU A 176 3.57 12.11 16.54
C LEU A 176 4.91 12.36 17.25
N GLU A 177 5.49 11.33 17.85
CA GLU A 177 6.79 11.40 18.55
C GLU A 177 7.94 11.80 17.60
N GLN A 178 7.83 11.45 16.32
CA GLN A 178 8.76 11.84 15.27
C GLN A 178 8.45 13.21 14.63
N GLY A 179 7.49 13.99 15.20
CA GLY A 179 7.17 15.34 14.76
C GLY A 179 6.21 15.42 13.55
N TYR A 180 5.56 14.33 13.16
CA TYR A 180 4.63 14.30 12.04
C TYR A 180 3.16 14.46 12.47
N GLU A 181 2.84 15.51 13.19
CA GLU A 181 1.51 15.79 13.75
C GLU A 181 0.40 15.77 12.68
N LYS A 182 0.60 16.46 11.55
CA LYS A 182 -0.37 16.52 10.47
C LYS A 182 -0.67 15.14 9.90
N LEU A 183 0.35 14.27 9.84
CA LEU A 183 0.22 12.90 9.34
C LEU A 183 -0.52 12.02 10.36
N SER A 184 -0.28 12.20 11.66
CA SER A 184 -0.95 11.47 12.74
C SER A 184 -2.45 11.75 12.81
N GLN A 185 -2.88 12.95 12.40
CA GLN A 185 -4.27 13.40 12.39
C GLN A 185 -4.98 13.14 11.04
N LYS A 186 -4.23 12.83 9.98
CA LYS A 186 -4.79 12.58 8.65
C LYS A 186 -5.73 11.38 8.69
N GLY A 187 -6.93 11.56 8.12
CA GLY A 187 -7.89 10.48 7.92
C GLY A 187 -7.30 9.37 7.01
N GLU A 188 -7.85 8.17 7.15
CA GLU A 188 -7.48 7.07 6.28
C GLU A 188 -8.00 7.31 4.85
N SER A 189 -7.19 7.03 3.84
CA SER A 189 -7.68 6.98 2.47
C SER A 189 -8.49 5.69 2.29
N LEU A 190 -9.76 5.84 1.90
CA LEU A 190 -10.63 4.69 1.63
C LEU A 190 -10.18 4.00 0.33
N SER A 191 -10.16 2.67 0.34
CA SER A 191 -10.00 1.90 -0.90
C SER A 191 -11.30 1.91 -1.70
N LEU A 192 -11.22 1.53 -2.99
CA LEU A 192 -12.40 1.41 -3.87
C LEU A 192 -13.50 0.51 -3.28
N ILE A 193 -13.16 -0.49 -2.46
CA ILE A 193 -14.12 -1.39 -1.80
C ILE A 193 -15.01 -0.63 -0.82
N HIS A 194 -14.47 0.32 -0.07
CA HIS A 194 -15.26 1.12 0.87
C HIS A 194 -16.19 2.15 0.20
N ILE A 195 -15.92 2.48 -1.07
CA ILE A 195 -16.77 3.39 -1.85
C ILE A 195 -18.00 2.65 -2.40
N SER A 196 -17.92 1.34 -2.63
CA SER A 196 -19.01 0.56 -3.23
C SER A 196 -20.02 -0.01 -2.22
N GLU A 197 -19.67 -0.13 -0.94
CA GLU A 197 -20.58 -0.69 0.08
C GLU A 197 -21.81 0.18 0.41
N PRO A 198 -21.73 1.53 0.48
CA PRO A 198 -22.91 2.34 0.80
C PRO A 198 -24.03 2.32 -0.26
N THR A 199 -23.78 1.76 -1.43
CA THR A 199 -24.74 1.75 -2.55
C THR A 199 -25.48 0.43 -2.73
N ARG A 200 -25.26 -0.58 -1.86
CA ARG A 200 -26.07 -1.80 -1.86
C ARG A 200 -27.44 -1.52 -1.23
N PRO A 201 -28.54 -1.51 -2.00
CA PRO A 201 -29.87 -1.56 -1.38
C PRO A 201 -30.03 -2.94 -0.71
N TYR A 202 -30.46 -2.95 0.52
CA TYR A 202 -30.86 -4.16 1.24
C TYR A 202 -32.11 -4.76 0.61
#